data_b5a77823c95c72fd4415707f70d22f3d
#
_entry.id   b5a77823c95c72fd4415707f70d22f3d
#
_cell.length_a   1.000
_cell.length_b   1.000
_cell.length_c   1.000
_cell.angle_alpha   90.00
_cell.angle_beta   90.00
_cell.angle_gamma   90.00
#
_symmetry.space_group_name_H-M   'P 1'
#
loop_
_entity.id
_entity.type
_entity.pdbx_description
1 polymer ?
#
loop_
_entity_poly.entity_id
_entity_poly.type
_entity_poly.pdbx_seq_one_letter_code
_entity_poly.pdbx_strand_id
1 'polypeptide(L)'
;MNSIFHNYQDQILYSTILLITLFIIRKIIVITVKKIGRKSGTTEARAGLIGRYATVTLVLIAILLETFILGAETRDITLVFSSVFAVIGIALFAIWSILSNITSGIIMFFSFPYKVGDKIKIHDKDDSIIGIIEDIRAFQIHLKDEKGDLVTYPNNLILQKAVTLLQKDALDDQLDDSSIL
;
A
#
# COMPACT_ATOMS: atom_id res chain seq x y z
N MET A 1 0.77 27.41 -44.17
CA MET A 1 -0.61 26.96 -43.87
C MET A 1 -0.70 25.46 -43.63
N ASN A 2 -0.01 24.61 -44.38
CA ASN A 2 -0.02 23.14 -44.19
C ASN A 2 0.63 22.64 -42.88
N SER A 3 1.63 23.31 -42.35
CA SER A 3 2.30 22.90 -41.12
C SER A 3 1.43 23.09 -39.87
N ILE A 4 0.57 24.10 -39.85
CA ILE A 4 -0.34 24.37 -38.71
C ILE A 4 -1.45 23.31 -38.70
N PHE A 5 -2.01 22.94 -39.84
CA PHE A 5 -3.03 21.89 -39.95
C PHE A 5 -2.51 20.52 -39.51
N HIS A 6 -1.25 20.19 -39.84
CA HIS A 6 -0.64 18.92 -39.41
C HIS A 6 -0.48 18.84 -37.88
N ASN A 7 -0.08 19.93 -37.24
CA ASN A 7 0.10 19.99 -35.80
C ASN A 7 -1.23 19.80 -35.05
N TYR A 8 -2.33 20.36 -35.52
CA TYR A 8 -3.66 20.17 -34.93
C TYR A 8 -4.19 18.73 -35.11
N GLN A 9 -3.93 18.10 -36.23
CA GLN A 9 -4.34 16.72 -36.46
C GLN A 9 -3.60 15.75 -35.53
N ASP A 10 -2.31 15.95 -35.34
CA ASP A 10 -1.50 15.15 -34.39
C ASP A 10 -1.95 15.34 -32.97
N GLN A 11 -2.26 16.56 -32.51
CA GLN A 11 -2.79 16.84 -31.18
C GLN A 11 -4.11 16.14 -30.95
N ILE A 12 -5.06 16.21 -31.92
CA ILE A 12 -6.36 15.52 -31.81
C ILE A 12 -6.16 14.00 -31.74
N LEU A 13 -5.23 13.45 -32.52
CA LEU A 13 -4.93 12.03 -32.49
C LEU A 13 -4.38 11.59 -31.13
N TYR A 14 -3.37 12.30 -30.60
CA TYR A 14 -2.79 11.97 -29.29
C TYR A 14 -3.80 12.14 -28.15
N SER A 15 -4.61 13.20 -28.15
CA SER A 15 -5.70 13.41 -27.18
C SER A 15 -6.70 12.26 -27.22
N THR A 16 -7.14 11.85 -28.39
CA THR A 16 -8.07 10.74 -28.56
C THR A 16 -7.49 9.43 -28.04
N ILE A 17 -6.23 9.13 -28.37
CA ILE A 17 -5.52 7.92 -27.87
C ILE A 17 -5.42 7.96 -26.35
N LEU A 18 -5.05 9.10 -25.76
CA LEU A 18 -4.96 9.28 -24.32
C LEU A 18 -6.28 8.99 -23.63
N LEU A 19 -7.37 9.61 -24.09
CA LEU A 19 -8.69 9.43 -23.49
C LEU A 19 -9.18 7.99 -23.58
N ILE A 20 -8.97 7.31 -24.73
CA ILE A 20 -9.31 5.89 -24.89
C ILE A 20 -8.49 5.04 -23.91
N THR A 21 -7.19 5.29 -23.79
CA THR A 21 -6.30 4.56 -22.90
C THR A 21 -6.73 4.70 -21.44
N LEU A 22 -7.00 5.93 -20.99
CA LEU A 22 -7.47 6.19 -19.63
C LEU A 22 -8.85 5.58 -19.37
N PHE A 23 -9.73 5.57 -20.37
CA PHE A 23 -11.03 4.91 -20.25
C PHE A 23 -10.90 3.39 -20.07
N ILE A 24 -9.97 2.75 -20.80
CA ILE A 24 -9.67 1.32 -20.67
C ILE A 24 -9.10 1.03 -19.27
N ILE A 25 -8.11 1.82 -18.82
CA ILE A 25 -7.50 1.69 -17.49
C ILE A 25 -8.58 1.82 -16.40
N ARG A 26 -9.45 2.82 -16.50
CA ARG A 26 -10.58 2.98 -15.59
C ARG A 26 -11.48 1.74 -15.53
N LYS A 27 -11.86 1.18 -16.68
CA LYS A 27 -12.66 -0.04 -16.75
C LYS A 27 -11.96 -1.20 -16.04
N ILE A 28 -10.67 -1.42 -16.32
CA ILE A 28 -9.89 -2.48 -15.70
C ILE A 28 -9.87 -2.32 -14.18
N ILE A 29 -9.56 -1.13 -13.67
CA ILE A 29 -9.53 -0.85 -12.22
C ILE A 29 -10.88 -1.13 -11.58
N VAL A 30 -11.98 -0.61 -12.13
CA VAL A 30 -13.33 -0.77 -11.56
C VAL A 30 -13.75 -2.25 -11.54
N ILE A 31 -13.47 -3.00 -12.63
CA ILE A 31 -13.78 -4.43 -12.70
C ILE A 31 -12.95 -5.21 -11.66
N THR A 32 -11.66 -4.92 -11.56
CA THR A 32 -10.76 -5.58 -10.62
C THR A 32 -11.17 -5.33 -9.17
N VAL A 33 -11.47 -4.08 -8.83
CA VAL A 33 -11.92 -3.70 -7.48
C VAL A 33 -13.23 -4.41 -7.11
N LYS A 34 -14.19 -4.45 -8.03
CA LYS A 34 -15.45 -5.17 -7.80
C LYS A 34 -15.24 -6.68 -7.64
N LYS A 35 -14.36 -7.27 -8.44
CA LYS A 35 -14.04 -8.71 -8.39
C LYS A 35 -13.37 -9.08 -7.06
N ILE A 36 -12.40 -8.29 -6.61
CA ILE A 36 -11.72 -8.49 -5.33
C ILE A 36 -12.70 -8.26 -4.17
N GLY A 37 -13.49 -7.20 -4.22
CA GLY A 37 -14.47 -6.87 -3.18
C GLY A 37 -15.47 -8.00 -2.95
N ARG A 38 -15.99 -8.62 -4.00
CA ARG A 38 -16.90 -9.79 -3.91
C ARG A 38 -16.21 -11.00 -3.26
N LYS A 39 -14.93 -11.25 -3.58
CA LYS A 39 -14.17 -12.38 -3.03
C LYS A 39 -13.85 -12.19 -1.55
N SER A 40 -13.69 -10.94 -1.10
CA SER A 40 -13.30 -10.59 0.28
C SER A 40 -14.49 -10.26 1.19
N GLY A 41 -15.74 -10.51 0.75
CA GLY A 41 -16.94 -10.18 1.55
C GLY A 41 -17.14 -8.66 1.80
N THR A 42 -16.44 -7.81 1.04
CA THR A 42 -16.54 -6.36 1.17
C THR A 42 -17.87 -5.86 0.61
N THR A 43 -18.53 -4.96 1.34
CA THR A 43 -19.79 -4.35 0.90
C THR A 43 -19.62 -3.61 -0.43
N GLU A 44 -20.61 -3.72 -1.32
CA GLU A 44 -20.59 -3.05 -2.64
C GLU A 44 -20.36 -1.53 -2.53
N ALA A 45 -20.83 -0.91 -1.44
CA ALA A 45 -20.61 0.50 -1.15
C ALA A 45 -19.10 0.85 -1.03
N ARG A 46 -18.31 0.04 -0.33
CA ARG A 46 -16.86 0.25 -0.20
C ARG A 46 -16.12 0.07 -1.52
N ALA A 47 -16.47 -0.96 -2.28
CA ALA A 47 -15.92 -1.15 -3.63
C ALA A 47 -16.27 0.01 -4.56
N GLY A 48 -17.49 0.57 -4.44
CA GLY A 48 -17.93 1.76 -5.18
C GLY A 48 -17.13 3.02 -4.84
N LEU A 49 -16.79 3.22 -3.55
CA LEU A 49 -15.95 4.35 -3.11
C LEU A 49 -14.54 4.29 -3.73
N ILE A 50 -13.90 3.13 -3.68
CA ILE A 50 -12.57 2.94 -4.30
C ILE A 50 -12.63 3.23 -5.81
N GLY A 51 -13.66 2.74 -6.51
CA GLY A 51 -13.87 3.03 -7.91
C GLY A 51 -14.07 4.52 -8.21
N ARG A 52 -14.72 5.26 -7.31
CA ARG A 52 -14.91 6.72 -7.42
C ARG A 52 -13.58 7.45 -7.24
N TYR A 53 -12.80 7.12 -6.22
CA TYR A 53 -11.47 7.71 -6.02
C TYR A 53 -10.55 7.44 -7.20
N ALA A 54 -10.48 6.21 -7.69
CA ALA A 54 -9.71 5.88 -8.89
C ALA A 54 -10.16 6.69 -10.11
N THR A 55 -11.47 6.91 -10.30
CA THR A 55 -12.00 7.73 -11.39
C THR A 55 -11.58 9.19 -11.26
N VAL A 56 -11.69 9.78 -10.06
CA VAL A 56 -11.27 11.18 -9.81
C VAL A 56 -9.78 11.34 -10.10
N THR A 57 -8.94 10.43 -9.61
CA THR A 57 -7.49 10.45 -9.87
C THR A 57 -7.17 10.36 -11.36
N LEU A 58 -7.83 9.46 -12.10
CA LEU A 58 -7.62 9.34 -13.55
C LEU A 58 -8.08 10.58 -14.31
N VAL A 59 -9.16 11.24 -13.88
CA VAL A 59 -9.62 12.50 -14.49
C VAL A 59 -8.60 13.62 -14.26
N LEU A 60 -8.04 13.73 -13.05
CA LEU A 60 -6.98 14.71 -12.77
C LEU A 60 -5.74 14.46 -13.63
N ILE A 61 -5.32 13.20 -13.78
CA ILE A 61 -4.22 12.81 -14.66
C ILE A 61 -4.55 13.14 -16.13
N ALA A 62 -5.79 12.88 -16.58
CA ALA A 62 -6.23 13.21 -17.91
C ALA A 62 -6.09 14.71 -18.21
N ILE A 63 -6.62 15.56 -17.32
CA ILE A 63 -6.54 17.02 -17.46
C ILE A 63 -5.08 17.47 -17.56
N LEU A 64 -4.22 16.93 -16.71
CA LEU A 64 -2.81 17.28 -16.69
C LEU A 64 -2.11 16.89 -18.01
N LEU A 65 -2.33 15.67 -18.50
CA LEU A 65 -1.73 15.19 -19.75
C LEU A 65 -2.29 15.90 -21.00
N GLU A 66 -3.58 16.22 -21.02
CA GLU A 66 -4.22 16.99 -22.10
C GLU A 66 -3.61 18.39 -22.22
N THR A 67 -3.28 19.04 -21.10
CA THR A 67 -2.61 20.34 -21.10
C THR A 67 -1.28 20.31 -21.87
N PHE A 68 -0.54 19.19 -21.79
CA PHE A 68 0.68 18.99 -22.58
C PHE A 68 0.40 18.80 -24.07
N ILE A 69 -0.58 17.97 -24.41
CA ILE A 69 -0.91 17.64 -25.80
C ILE A 69 -1.41 18.88 -26.54
N LEU A 70 -2.17 19.74 -25.84
CA LEU A 70 -2.71 20.98 -26.41
C LEU A 70 -1.67 22.08 -26.57
N GLY A 71 -0.40 21.83 -26.24
CA GLY A 71 0.71 22.74 -26.56
C GLY A 71 0.81 23.96 -25.64
N ALA A 72 0.47 23.80 -24.37
CA ALA A 72 0.76 24.80 -23.37
C ALA A 72 2.27 25.14 -23.37
N GLU A 73 2.62 26.41 -23.16
CA GLU A 73 4.02 26.81 -23.14
C GLU A 73 4.80 26.04 -22.06
N THR A 74 6.04 25.67 -22.38
CA THR A 74 6.90 24.86 -21.48
C THR A 74 7.04 25.48 -20.08
N ARG A 75 6.94 26.78 -19.97
CA ARG A 75 6.99 27.51 -18.70
C ARG A 75 5.75 27.22 -17.85
N ASP A 76 4.57 27.29 -18.42
CA ASP A 76 3.30 27.06 -17.72
C ASP A 76 3.17 25.61 -17.30
N ILE A 77 3.61 24.71 -18.15
CA ILE A 77 3.72 23.27 -17.87
C ILE A 77 4.61 23.04 -16.63
N THR A 78 5.79 23.65 -16.57
CA THR A 78 6.72 23.50 -15.44
C THR A 78 6.10 23.98 -14.15
N LEU A 79 5.36 25.10 -14.15
CA LEU A 79 4.68 25.64 -12.97
C LEU A 79 3.57 24.68 -12.47
N VAL A 80 2.75 24.15 -13.38
CA VAL A 80 1.68 23.18 -13.02
C VAL A 80 2.30 21.89 -12.47
N PHE A 81 3.35 21.37 -13.11
CA PHE A 81 4.04 20.18 -12.61
C PHE A 81 4.64 20.40 -11.24
N SER A 82 5.36 21.51 -11.04
CA SER A 82 5.96 21.80 -9.75
C SER A 82 4.92 21.90 -8.63
N SER A 83 3.76 22.50 -8.90
CA SER A 83 2.67 22.57 -7.93
C SER A 83 2.06 21.22 -7.61
N VAL A 84 1.84 20.37 -8.63
CA VAL A 84 1.33 19.01 -8.45
C VAL A 84 2.34 18.16 -7.67
N PHE A 85 3.63 18.23 -8.02
CA PHE A 85 4.67 17.52 -7.28
C PHE A 85 4.80 17.98 -5.83
N ALA A 86 4.62 19.27 -5.56
CA ALA A 86 4.61 19.80 -4.19
C ALA A 86 3.45 19.19 -3.38
N VAL A 87 2.25 19.15 -3.95
CA VAL A 87 1.07 18.53 -3.28
C VAL A 87 1.28 17.03 -3.07
N ILE A 88 1.80 16.31 -4.08
CA ILE A 88 2.13 14.90 -3.96
C ILE A 88 3.20 14.69 -2.87
N GLY A 89 4.22 15.54 -2.81
CA GLY A 89 5.26 15.49 -1.78
C GLY A 89 4.66 15.59 -0.37
N ILE A 90 3.77 16.54 -0.13
CA ILE A 90 3.07 16.68 1.15
C ILE A 90 2.22 15.44 1.45
N ALA A 91 1.49 14.91 0.45
CA ALA A 91 0.68 13.71 0.61
C ALA A 91 1.53 12.47 0.96
N LEU A 92 2.74 12.35 0.39
CA LEU A 92 3.68 11.26 0.73
C LEU A 92 4.12 11.32 2.20
N PHE A 93 4.31 12.51 2.78
CA PHE A 93 4.57 12.62 4.21
C PHE A 93 3.40 12.11 5.06
N ALA A 94 2.16 12.37 4.63
CA ALA A 94 0.99 11.88 5.36
C ALA A 94 0.90 10.33 5.39
N ILE A 95 1.37 9.64 4.35
CA ILE A 95 1.36 8.17 4.29
C ILE A 95 2.68 7.52 4.73
N TRP A 96 3.64 8.30 5.20
CA TRP A 96 4.98 7.83 5.60
C TRP A 96 4.93 6.68 6.60
N SER A 97 4.06 6.76 7.60
CA SER A 97 3.90 5.71 8.61
C SER A 97 3.43 4.38 8.01
N ILE A 98 2.50 4.43 7.06
CA ILE A 98 1.99 3.24 6.36
C ILE A 98 3.11 2.59 5.53
N LEU A 99 3.83 3.42 4.77
CA LEU A 99 4.93 2.96 3.93
C LEU A 99 6.07 2.37 4.76
N SER A 100 6.37 2.99 5.92
CA SER A 100 7.36 2.50 6.87
C SER A 100 7.01 1.10 7.39
N ASN A 101 5.75 0.86 7.76
CA ASN A 101 5.30 -0.47 8.21
C ASN A 101 5.41 -1.53 7.11
N ILE A 102 5.02 -1.21 5.87
CA ILE A 102 5.14 -2.14 4.74
C ILE A 102 6.61 -2.48 4.47
N THR A 103 7.46 -1.45 4.41
CA THR A 103 8.90 -1.64 4.18
C THR A 103 9.53 -2.50 5.29
N SER A 104 9.15 -2.24 6.54
CA SER A 104 9.59 -3.04 7.69
C SER A 104 9.11 -4.48 7.59
N GLY A 105 7.86 -4.72 7.16
CA GLY A 105 7.33 -6.07 6.91
C GLY A 105 8.14 -6.83 5.86
N ILE A 106 8.54 -6.15 4.77
CA ILE A 106 9.40 -6.74 3.75
C ILE A 106 10.80 -7.08 4.32
N ILE A 107 11.40 -6.16 5.08
CA ILE A 107 12.71 -6.38 5.73
C ILE A 107 12.61 -7.58 6.69
N MET A 108 11.55 -7.65 7.48
CA MET A 108 11.33 -8.76 8.41
C MET A 108 11.21 -10.09 7.68
N PHE A 109 10.51 -10.13 6.56
CA PHE A 109 10.36 -11.34 5.77
C PHE A 109 11.70 -11.92 5.31
N PHE A 110 12.66 -11.06 4.91
CA PHE A 110 13.95 -11.51 4.37
C PHE A 110 15.09 -11.60 5.41
N SER A 111 15.06 -10.76 6.44
CA SER A 111 16.22 -10.52 7.30
C SER A 111 15.93 -10.65 8.80
N PHE A 112 14.69 -10.91 9.19
CA PHE A 112 14.35 -11.03 10.60
C PHE A 112 14.88 -12.35 11.17
N PRO A 113 15.57 -12.33 12.33
CA PRO A 113 16.17 -13.53 12.89
C PRO A 113 15.16 -14.47 13.56
N TYR A 114 13.91 -14.02 13.76
CA TYR A 114 12.85 -14.78 14.40
C TYR A 114 11.82 -15.22 13.37
N LYS A 115 11.17 -16.37 13.63
CA LYS A 115 10.21 -17.00 12.72
C LYS A 115 8.84 -17.14 13.36
N VAL A 116 7.83 -17.43 12.55
CA VAL A 116 6.52 -17.89 13.03
C VAL A 116 6.73 -19.15 13.87
N GLY A 117 6.13 -19.20 15.05
CA GLY A 117 6.34 -20.24 16.05
C GLY A 117 7.31 -19.89 17.17
N ASP A 118 8.19 -18.91 17.00
CA ASP A 118 9.13 -18.48 18.03
C ASP A 118 8.44 -17.66 19.13
N LYS A 119 8.80 -17.91 20.41
CA LYS A 119 8.40 -17.07 21.54
C LYS A 119 9.41 -15.96 21.73
N ILE A 120 8.95 -14.72 21.63
CA ILE A 120 9.80 -13.53 21.73
C ILE A 120 9.34 -12.59 22.84
N LYS A 121 10.26 -11.76 23.31
CA LYS A 121 9.99 -10.62 24.19
C LYS A 121 10.42 -9.33 23.49
N ILE A 122 9.49 -8.43 23.28
CA ILE A 122 9.73 -7.08 22.76
C ILE A 122 9.92 -6.16 23.97
N HIS A 123 11.08 -5.47 24.04
CA HIS A 123 11.37 -4.52 25.11
C HIS A 123 10.81 -3.15 24.76
N ASP A 124 9.61 -2.84 25.24
CA ASP A 124 9.06 -1.50 25.13
C ASP A 124 9.21 -0.74 26.47
N LYS A 125 9.25 0.59 26.40
CA LYS A 125 9.55 1.44 27.57
C LYS A 125 8.51 1.30 28.67
N ASP A 126 7.25 1.15 28.30
CA ASP A 126 6.11 1.18 29.22
C ASP A 126 5.65 -0.22 29.62
N ASP A 127 5.76 -1.19 28.73
CA ASP A 127 5.40 -2.57 29.01
C ASP A 127 6.11 -3.54 28.04
N SER A 128 6.68 -4.61 28.58
CA SER A 128 7.34 -5.63 27.73
C SER A 128 6.31 -6.62 27.24
N ILE A 129 6.20 -6.77 25.93
CA ILE A 129 5.27 -7.71 25.30
C ILE A 129 5.97 -9.05 25.11
N ILE A 130 5.38 -10.11 25.66
CA ILE A 130 5.83 -11.49 25.47
C ILE A 130 4.74 -12.24 24.70
N GLY A 131 5.13 -12.96 23.65
CA GLY A 131 4.20 -13.76 22.88
C GLY A 131 4.89 -14.66 21.87
N ILE A 132 4.14 -15.61 21.34
CA ILE A 132 4.56 -16.49 20.22
C ILE A 132 4.16 -15.81 18.93
N ILE A 133 5.07 -15.78 17.97
CA ILE A 133 4.80 -15.23 16.65
C ILE A 133 3.81 -16.14 15.93
N GLU A 134 2.59 -15.67 15.71
CA GLU A 134 1.54 -16.38 14.98
C GLU A 134 1.64 -16.11 13.46
N ASP A 135 1.89 -14.83 13.08
CA ASP A 135 2.00 -14.44 11.67
C ASP A 135 2.74 -13.11 11.54
N ILE A 136 3.45 -12.92 10.42
CA ILE A 136 4.12 -11.66 10.08
C ILE A 136 3.41 -11.08 8.85
N ARG A 137 2.58 -10.06 9.08
CA ARG A 137 1.80 -9.42 8.02
C ARG A 137 2.46 -8.16 7.48
N ALA A 138 1.90 -7.62 6.41
CA ALA A 138 2.48 -6.45 5.72
C ALA A 138 2.64 -5.21 6.63
N PHE A 139 1.76 -5.00 7.60
CA PHE A 139 1.75 -3.80 8.46
C PHE A 139 2.13 -4.08 9.90
N GLN A 140 1.90 -5.29 10.36
CA GLN A 140 2.01 -5.65 11.78
C GLN A 140 2.36 -7.13 11.94
N ILE A 141 3.08 -7.46 13.00
CA ILE A 141 3.27 -8.81 13.48
C ILE A 141 2.12 -9.19 14.42
N HIS A 142 1.67 -10.42 14.33
CA HIS A 142 0.68 -11.02 15.21
C HIS A 142 1.39 -11.90 16.23
N LEU A 143 1.15 -11.63 17.50
CA LEU A 143 1.68 -12.38 18.62
C LEU A 143 0.53 -12.97 19.42
N LYS A 144 0.67 -14.20 19.86
CA LYS A 144 -0.22 -14.83 20.82
C LYS A 144 0.42 -14.76 22.20
N ASP A 145 -0.25 -14.09 23.15
CA ASP A 145 0.25 -13.97 24.50
C ASP A 145 0.02 -15.25 25.33
N GLU A 146 0.47 -15.27 26.60
CA GLU A 146 0.32 -16.43 27.49
C GLU A 146 -1.13 -16.72 27.89
N LYS A 147 -2.04 -15.75 27.72
CA LYS A 147 -3.48 -15.93 27.96
C LYS A 147 -4.21 -16.44 26.72
N GLY A 148 -3.52 -16.50 25.58
CA GLY A 148 -4.08 -16.88 24.29
C GLY A 148 -4.65 -15.70 23.50
N ASP A 149 -4.50 -14.46 23.99
CA ASP A 149 -5.00 -13.27 23.33
C ASP A 149 -4.11 -12.89 22.13
N LEU A 150 -4.73 -12.37 21.07
CA LEU A 150 -4.02 -11.87 19.91
C LEU A 150 -3.54 -10.44 20.15
N VAL A 151 -2.23 -10.27 20.23
CA VAL A 151 -1.57 -8.96 20.30
C VAL A 151 -1.00 -8.60 18.95
N THR A 152 -1.33 -7.42 18.42
CA THR A 152 -0.78 -6.93 17.16
C THR A 152 0.24 -5.82 17.43
N TYR A 153 1.42 -5.91 16.81
CA TYR A 153 2.47 -4.91 17.00
C TYR A 153 2.97 -4.38 15.64
N PRO A 154 3.10 -3.04 15.45
CA PRO A 154 3.51 -2.46 14.18
C PRO A 154 4.92 -2.89 13.77
N ASN A 155 5.09 -3.27 12.49
CA ASN A 155 6.37 -3.75 11.99
C ASN A 155 7.50 -2.72 12.10
N ASN A 156 7.22 -1.44 11.86
CA ASN A 156 8.21 -0.38 11.96
C ASN A 156 8.72 -0.17 13.39
N LEU A 157 7.89 -0.46 14.39
CA LEU A 157 8.27 -0.32 15.80
C LEU A 157 9.13 -1.51 16.26
N ILE A 158 8.79 -2.75 15.88
CA ILE A 158 9.56 -3.92 16.30
C ILE A 158 11.02 -3.85 15.79
N LEU A 159 11.27 -3.31 14.59
CA LEU A 159 12.62 -3.12 14.07
C LEU A 159 13.44 -2.06 14.82
N GLN A 160 12.77 -1.21 15.62
CA GLN A 160 13.41 -0.15 16.41
C GLN A 160 13.60 -0.55 17.89
N LYS A 161 13.09 -1.71 18.29
CA LYS A 161 13.15 -2.19 19.68
C LYS A 161 14.13 -3.34 19.82
N ALA A 162 14.64 -3.50 21.02
CA ALA A 162 15.35 -4.72 21.38
C ALA A 162 14.35 -5.88 21.49
N VAL A 163 14.66 -6.98 20.81
CA VAL A 163 13.83 -8.19 20.85
C VAL A 163 14.70 -9.35 21.35
N THR A 164 14.17 -10.09 22.33
CA THR A 164 14.84 -11.29 22.87
C THR A 164 14.08 -12.52 22.43
N LEU A 165 14.76 -13.51 21.88
CA LEU A 165 14.23 -14.85 21.65
C LEU A 165 14.18 -15.59 22.99
N LEU A 166 12.99 -15.94 23.45
CA LEU A 166 12.79 -16.69 24.69
C LEU A 166 12.82 -18.20 24.44
N GLN A 167 12.13 -18.65 23.39
CA GLN A 167 12.03 -20.05 23.02
C GLN A 167 11.87 -20.14 21.50
N LYS A 168 12.54 -21.09 20.89
CA LYS A 168 12.45 -21.39 19.46
C LYS A 168 11.39 -22.45 19.24
N ASP A 169 10.62 -22.34 18.16
CA ASP A 169 9.59 -23.31 17.76
C ASP A 169 8.57 -23.63 18.89
N ALA A 170 8.24 -22.64 19.74
CA ALA A 170 7.37 -22.79 20.90
C ALA A 170 5.91 -23.21 20.56
N LEU A 171 5.49 -23.04 19.30
CA LEU A 171 4.20 -23.45 18.82
C LEU A 171 4.11 -24.99 18.67
N ASP A 172 5.19 -25.61 18.19
CA ASP A 172 5.25 -27.06 17.99
C ASP A 172 5.28 -27.78 19.35
N ASP A 173 6.02 -27.25 20.33
CA ASP A 173 6.06 -27.78 21.69
C ASP A 173 4.68 -27.78 22.38
N GLN A 174 3.85 -26.73 22.13
CA GLN A 174 2.49 -26.66 22.66
C GLN A 174 1.52 -27.68 22.04
N LEU A 175 1.72 -28.04 20.77
CA LEU A 175 0.89 -29.03 20.08
C LEU A 175 1.23 -30.45 20.55
N ASP A 176 2.51 -30.72 20.84
CA ASP A 176 2.97 -32.04 21.30
C ASP A 176 2.47 -32.32 22.73
N ASP A 177 2.51 -31.33 23.62
CA ASP A 177 2.04 -31.44 25.01
C ASP A 177 0.50 -31.65 25.09
N SER A 178 -0.26 -31.03 24.15
CA SER A 178 -1.71 -31.21 24.06
C SER A 178 -2.16 -32.58 23.49
N SER A 179 -1.26 -33.30 22.82
CA SER A 179 -1.54 -34.62 22.23
C SER A 179 -1.32 -35.78 23.22
N ILE A 180 -0.78 -35.52 24.41
CA ILE A 180 -0.45 -36.51 25.44
C ILE A 180 -1.54 -36.56 26.54
N LEU A 181 -2.53 -35.67 26.53
CA LEU A 181 -3.66 -35.62 27.47
C LEU A 181 -4.95 -36.14 26.80
#